data_d14ecf5b1f5b4704338826014311741c
#
_entry.id   d14ecf5b1f5b4704338826014311741c
#
_cell.length_a   1.000
_cell.length_b   1.000
_cell.length_c   1.000
_cell.angle_alpha   90.00
_cell.angle_beta   90.00
_cell.angle_gamma   90.00
#
_symmetry.space_group_name_H-M   'P 1'
#
loop_
_entity.id
_entity.type
_entity.pdbx_description
1 polymer ?
#
loop_
_entity_poly.entity_id
_entity_poly.type
_entity_poly.pdbx_seq_one_letter_code
_entity_poly.pdbx_strand_id
1 'polypeptide(L)'
;MSEAVTYEDVLAAEPVVHRWLPRTPLYEYPALSRRLGCQFWLKHENHLPVGAFKVRGGVNLVESLTADERDRGIIAVSTGNHGQSLAWACRRM
;
A
#
# COMPACT_ATOMS: atom_id res chain seq x y z
N MET A 1 -0.49 -22.42 -10.14
CA MET A 1 0.68 -21.75 -9.53
C MET A 1 0.55 -20.25 -9.75
N SER A 2 0.71 -19.47 -8.72
CA SER A 2 0.83 -18.03 -8.89
C SER A 2 2.20 -17.68 -9.45
N GLU A 3 2.24 -16.80 -10.43
CA GLU A 3 3.49 -16.26 -10.90
C GLU A 3 4.10 -15.32 -9.86
N ALA A 4 5.41 -15.25 -9.80
CA ALA A 4 6.09 -14.30 -8.94
C ALA A 4 5.82 -12.87 -9.44
N VAL A 5 5.63 -11.94 -8.51
CA VAL A 5 5.48 -10.52 -8.83
C VAL A 5 6.77 -10.00 -9.48
N THR A 6 6.63 -9.29 -10.58
CA THR A 6 7.76 -8.71 -11.32
C THR A 6 7.89 -7.21 -11.04
N TYR A 7 8.99 -6.62 -11.47
CA TYR A 7 9.18 -5.17 -11.40
C TYR A 7 8.16 -4.43 -12.29
N GLU A 8 7.84 -4.99 -13.43
CA GLU A 8 6.83 -4.45 -14.35
C GLU A 8 5.44 -4.38 -13.69
N ASP A 9 5.10 -5.38 -12.87
CA ASP A 9 3.84 -5.37 -12.09
C ASP A 9 3.82 -4.22 -11.10
N VAL A 10 4.94 -3.93 -10.46
CA VAL A 10 5.07 -2.78 -9.54
C VAL A 10 4.91 -1.47 -10.29
N LEU A 11 5.55 -1.33 -11.45
CA LEU A 11 5.40 -0.13 -12.28
C LEU A 11 3.96 0.07 -12.76
N ALA A 12 3.27 -1.00 -13.11
CA ALA A 12 1.87 -0.95 -13.52
C ALA A 12 0.94 -0.53 -12.36
N ALA A 13 1.27 -0.91 -11.14
CA ALA A 13 0.49 -0.54 -9.95
C ALA A 13 0.66 0.93 -9.55
N GLU A 14 1.78 1.55 -9.87
CA GLU A 14 2.10 2.92 -9.44
C GLU A 14 0.99 3.94 -9.81
N PRO A 15 0.56 4.07 -11.07
CA PRO A 15 -0.49 5.04 -11.41
C PRO A 15 -1.84 4.71 -10.76
N VAL A 16 -2.14 3.44 -10.55
CA VAL A 16 -3.36 3.01 -9.84
C VAL A 16 -3.32 3.51 -8.39
N VAL A 17 -2.24 3.22 -7.70
CA VAL A 17 -2.06 3.61 -6.29
C VAL A 17 -2.12 5.13 -6.13
N HIS A 18 -1.43 5.87 -7.00
CA HIS A 18 -1.34 7.33 -6.87
C HIS A 18 -2.57 8.10 -7.38
N ARG A 19 -3.56 7.43 -7.95
CA ARG A 19 -4.89 8.03 -8.13
C ARG A 19 -5.63 8.22 -6.79
N TRP A 20 -5.34 7.36 -5.83
CA TRP A 20 -6.06 7.31 -4.55
C TRP A 20 -5.24 7.77 -3.36
N LEU A 21 -3.92 7.64 -3.44
CA LEU A 21 -3.01 7.87 -2.32
C LEU A 21 -1.91 8.86 -2.69
N PRO A 22 -1.53 9.74 -1.76
CA PRO A 22 -0.40 10.63 -1.96
C PRO A 22 0.93 9.87 -1.89
N ARG A 23 1.97 10.47 -2.43
CA ARG A 23 3.34 10.02 -2.17
C ARG A 23 3.70 10.35 -0.73
N THR A 24 4.40 9.43 -0.09
CA THR A 24 4.84 9.65 1.29
C THR A 24 6.23 10.25 1.34
N PRO A 25 6.54 11.06 2.38
CA PRO A 25 7.87 11.63 2.56
C PRO A 25 8.94 10.55 2.73
N LEU A 26 10.11 10.82 2.17
CA LEU A 26 11.30 10.01 2.35
C LEU A 26 12.43 10.93 2.83
N TYR A 27 12.87 10.74 4.07
CA TYR A 27 13.89 11.59 4.68
C TYR A 27 15.08 10.79 5.17
N GLU A 28 16.29 11.38 5.03
CA GLU A 28 17.44 10.94 5.80
C GLU A 28 17.36 11.52 7.21
N TYR A 29 17.73 10.71 8.18
CA TYR A 29 17.82 11.11 9.58
C TYR A 29 19.29 11.07 10.03
N PRO A 30 19.99 12.21 10.00
CA PRO A 30 21.43 12.25 10.26
C PRO A 30 21.85 11.68 11.62
N ALA A 31 21.06 11.92 12.67
CA ALA A 31 21.33 11.39 13.99
C ALA A 31 21.28 9.87 14.04
N LEU A 32 20.27 9.28 13.37
CA LEU A 32 20.14 7.82 13.25
C LEU A 32 21.22 7.24 12.35
N SER A 33 21.55 7.94 11.26
CA SER A 33 22.61 7.53 10.35
C SER A 33 23.95 7.42 11.09
N ARG A 34 24.31 8.42 11.90
CA ARG A 34 25.51 8.39 12.73
C ARG A 34 25.49 7.23 13.74
N ARG A 35 24.38 7.03 14.39
CA ARG A 35 24.24 5.97 15.40
C ARG A 35 24.36 4.57 14.80
N LEU A 36 23.84 4.38 13.59
CA LEU A 36 23.82 3.07 12.92
C LEU A 36 25.06 2.82 12.05
N GLY A 37 25.87 3.85 11.79
CA GLY A 37 27.05 3.74 10.94
C GLY A 37 26.74 3.55 9.45
N CYS A 38 25.57 3.99 8.99
CA CYS A 38 25.15 3.92 7.59
C CYS A 38 24.21 5.08 7.27
N GLN A 39 23.96 5.35 6.00
CA GLN A 39 22.91 6.29 5.61
C GLN A 39 21.54 5.66 5.90
N PHE A 40 20.79 6.27 6.81
CA PHE A 40 19.45 5.81 7.18
C PHE A 40 18.39 6.73 6.60
N TRP A 41 17.56 6.15 5.73
CA TRP A 41 16.43 6.82 5.11
C TRP A 41 15.13 6.16 5.57
N LEU A 42 14.14 6.97 5.93
CA LEU A 42 12.84 6.48 6.35
C LEU A 42 11.74 7.00 5.44
N LYS A 43 10.99 6.08 4.85
CA LYS A 43 9.79 6.41 4.09
C LYS A 43 8.59 6.34 5.02
N HIS A 44 7.91 7.47 5.19
CA HIS A 44 6.85 7.64 6.19
C HIS A 44 5.50 7.12 5.70
N GLU A 45 5.33 5.82 5.65
CA GLU A 45 4.05 5.18 5.27
C GLU A 45 2.96 5.34 6.34
N ASN A 46 3.32 5.74 7.54
CA ASN A 46 2.37 6.12 8.59
C ASN A 46 1.58 7.40 8.25
N HIS A 47 1.99 8.16 7.23
CA HIS A 47 1.25 9.31 6.72
C HIS A 47 0.12 8.92 5.76
N LEU A 48 0.04 7.67 5.35
CA LEU A 48 -1.05 7.16 4.53
C LEU A 48 -2.34 6.99 5.34
N PRO A 49 -3.52 6.96 4.68
CA PRO A 49 -4.76 6.53 5.33
C PRO A 49 -4.55 5.20 6.05
N VAL A 50 -5.22 5.01 7.17
CA VAL A 50 -5.08 3.88 8.10
C VAL A 50 -3.68 3.74 8.74
N GLY A 51 -2.79 4.70 8.51
CA GLY A 51 -1.49 4.80 9.20
C GLY A 51 -0.46 3.73 8.84
N ALA A 52 -0.60 3.04 7.70
CA ALA A 52 0.28 1.95 7.31
C ALA A 52 0.35 1.77 5.80
N PHE A 53 1.40 1.08 5.32
CA PHE A 53 1.64 0.87 3.88
C PHE A 53 0.63 -0.08 3.21
N LYS A 54 -0.07 -0.92 3.96
CA LYS A 54 -1.00 -1.93 3.42
C LYS A 54 -2.09 -1.35 2.53
N VAL A 55 -2.48 -0.11 2.74
CA VAL A 55 -3.51 0.55 1.93
C VAL A 55 -3.13 0.66 0.45
N ARG A 56 -1.84 0.67 0.11
CA ARG A 56 -1.37 0.62 -1.28
C ARG A 56 -1.85 -0.65 -1.97
N GLY A 57 -1.63 -1.80 -1.35
CA GLY A 57 -2.09 -3.08 -1.86
C GLY A 57 -3.61 -3.19 -1.88
N GLY A 58 -4.28 -2.70 -0.85
CA GLY A 58 -5.74 -2.68 -0.78
C GLY A 58 -6.37 -1.93 -1.95
N VAL A 59 -5.86 -0.73 -2.24
CA VAL A 59 -6.29 0.09 -3.38
C VAL A 59 -6.05 -0.62 -4.70
N ASN A 60 -4.86 -1.15 -4.90
CA ASN A 60 -4.51 -1.85 -6.14
C ASN A 60 -5.41 -3.08 -6.37
N LEU A 61 -5.65 -3.85 -5.32
CA LEU A 61 -6.53 -5.02 -5.41
C LEU A 61 -7.96 -4.64 -5.76
N VAL A 62 -8.55 -3.71 -5.00
CA VAL A 62 -9.97 -3.35 -5.18
C VAL A 62 -10.20 -2.72 -6.55
N GLU A 63 -9.29 -1.89 -7.03
CA GLU A 63 -9.43 -1.31 -8.37
C GLU A 63 -9.35 -2.35 -9.48
N SER A 64 -8.62 -3.44 -9.28
CA SER A 64 -8.48 -4.52 -10.26
C SER A 64 -9.73 -5.43 -10.36
N LEU A 65 -10.64 -5.34 -9.40
CA LEU A 65 -11.82 -6.21 -9.37
C LEU A 65 -12.81 -5.87 -10.48
N THR A 66 -13.42 -6.91 -11.06
CA THR A 66 -14.56 -6.76 -11.98
C THR A 66 -15.82 -6.31 -11.23
N ALA A 67 -16.82 -5.84 -11.96
CA ALA A 67 -18.12 -5.47 -11.35
C ALA A 67 -18.75 -6.63 -10.58
N ASP A 68 -18.73 -7.84 -11.13
CA ASP A 68 -19.21 -9.05 -10.46
C ASP A 68 -18.44 -9.35 -9.17
N GLU A 69 -17.13 -9.24 -9.21
CA GLU A 69 -16.29 -9.45 -8.03
C GLU A 69 -16.58 -8.42 -6.94
N ARG A 70 -16.80 -7.17 -7.32
CA ARG A 70 -17.18 -6.11 -6.37
C ARG A 70 -18.54 -6.38 -5.75
N ASP A 71 -19.51 -6.83 -6.54
CA ASP A 71 -20.85 -7.17 -6.05
C ASP A 71 -20.83 -8.32 -5.05
N ARG A 72 -19.95 -9.29 -5.26
CA ARG A 72 -19.76 -10.41 -4.31
C ARG A 72 -19.01 -9.98 -3.05
N GLY A 73 -18.25 -8.89 -3.14
CA GLY A 73 -17.48 -8.35 -2.03
C GLY A 73 -16.17 -9.07 -1.78
N ILE A 74 -15.47 -8.62 -0.74
CA ILE A 74 -14.16 -9.15 -0.35
C ILE A 74 -14.26 -9.74 1.04
N ILE A 75 -13.66 -10.91 1.20
CA ILE A 75 -13.48 -11.56 2.49
C ILE A 75 -11.98 -11.62 2.81
N ALA A 76 -11.62 -11.31 4.04
CA ALA A 76 -10.23 -11.35 4.48
C ALA A 76 -10.13 -11.70 5.94
N VAL A 77 -9.00 -12.29 6.32
CA VAL A 77 -8.64 -12.52 7.72
C VAL A 77 -7.40 -11.69 8.02
N SER A 78 -7.50 -10.83 9.04
CA SER A 78 -6.43 -9.90 9.37
C SER A 78 -6.51 -9.49 10.85
N THR A 79 -5.34 -9.31 11.47
CA THR A 79 -5.25 -8.78 12.85
C THR A 79 -5.27 -7.25 12.88
N GLY A 80 -5.32 -6.56 11.74
CA GLY A 80 -5.37 -5.10 11.72
C GLY A 80 -5.21 -4.48 10.34
N ASN A 81 -3.98 -4.15 9.95
CA ASN A 81 -3.70 -3.24 8.83
C ASN A 81 -4.22 -3.71 7.48
N HIS A 82 -4.14 -5.00 7.18
CA HIS A 82 -4.66 -5.52 5.91
C HIS A 82 -6.19 -5.39 5.83
N GLY A 83 -6.89 -5.76 6.89
CA GLY A 83 -8.35 -5.61 6.96
C GLY A 83 -8.79 -4.15 6.86
N GLN A 84 -8.10 -3.24 7.56
CA GLN A 84 -8.37 -1.81 7.49
C GLN A 84 -8.13 -1.25 6.09
N SER A 85 -7.08 -1.69 5.40
CA SER A 85 -6.77 -1.22 4.04
C SER A 85 -7.83 -1.64 3.04
N LEU A 86 -8.32 -2.87 3.13
CA LEU A 86 -9.41 -3.34 2.28
C LEU A 86 -10.71 -2.59 2.57
N ALA A 87 -11.05 -2.39 3.83
CA ALA A 87 -12.24 -1.64 4.22
C ALA A 87 -12.17 -0.19 3.69
N TRP A 88 -11.01 0.44 3.81
CA TRP A 88 -10.81 1.80 3.30
C TRP A 88 -10.99 1.88 1.79
N ALA A 89 -10.37 0.96 1.05
CA ALA A 89 -10.45 0.91 -0.41
C ALA A 89 -11.88 0.60 -0.90
N CYS A 90 -12.52 -0.41 -0.32
CA CYS A 90 -13.90 -0.78 -0.68
C CYS A 90 -14.89 0.35 -0.44
N ARG A 91 -14.68 1.13 0.62
CA ARG A 91 -15.58 2.25 0.95
C ARG A 91 -15.49 3.39 -0.07
N ARG A 92 -14.39 3.53 -0.78
CA ARG A 92 -14.14 4.60 -1.75
C ARG A 92 -14.39 4.21 -3.20
N MET A 93 -14.45 2.96 -3.47
CA MET A 93 -14.63 2.40 -4.80
C MET A 93 -15.93 1.60 -4.88
#